data_befd5a4c2b10e2d9462a78e987cae475
#
_entry.id   befd5a4c2b10e2d9462a78e987cae475
#
_cell.length_a   1.000
_cell.length_b   1.000
_cell.length_c   1.000
_cell.angle_alpha   90.00
_cell.angle_beta   90.00
_cell.angle_gamma   90.00
#
_symmetry.space_group_name_H-M   'P 1'
#
loop_
_entity.id
_entity.type
_entity.pdbx_description
1 polymer ?
#
loop_
_entity_poly.entity_id
_entity_poly.type
_entity_poly.pdbx_seq_one_letter_code
_entity_poly.pdbx_strand_id
1 'polypeptide(L)'
;WFPYRIEGVTGEFIMQDGHVRLTGIHGLHGDTEFQMDGVYNRAPNGQWHFAMDHLSIDRLRMDADLLAAMPAELSQQIRGLDIQGPLQLEGDIYLAHQPAAIKSLHASWRVRLEVAGASIDCGTRLSGMQGGIQFTGVLDDRGFRSSAFVEIDSMFLGNQQITKIQGPLWIDERQILAGTWARATQENRTGSTVIRQPQRPAMSLTGHSFGGLAKIDLQVLFDKDQRRFASNNGKSQPRFMLQASLLQADLAKLARHRRVQERTSGRVDATLRLRGVVGDRTSWLGDGQVRLKQADTYELPLMVALFNKIDIQADRGVFSSTDVDFRIKNDQIVLDRIDLRGDTVSLYGTGWMSFEEEINLNFYSRVGRQQIVIPIINAVLTEASKSLLQIEVVGTVGQPRVNSTAFPELDGAMERILKNLEPRIASPIRDGQGAGVLQLR
;
A
#
# COMPACT_ATOMS: atom_id res chain seq x y z
N TRP A 1 32.78 -13.21 -16.96
CA TRP A 1 32.40 -12.17 -17.92
C TRP A 1 31.16 -11.46 -17.43
N PHE A 2 31.22 -10.13 -17.26
CA PHE A 2 30.10 -9.31 -16.79
C PHE A 2 29.45 -8.67 -18.03
N PRO A 3 28.18 -8.90 -18.32
CA PRO A 3 27.55 -8.50 -19.57
C PRO A 3 27.30 -7.01 -19.72
N TYR A 4 27.47 -6.21 -18.66
CA TYR A 4 27.28 -4.77 -18.68
C TYR A 4 28.57 -4.08 -19.13
N ARG A 5 28.64 -3.66 -20.39
CA ARG A 5 29.85 -3.10 -20.99
C ARG A 5 30.04 -1.65 -20.59
N ILE A 6 31.18 -1.33 -19.99
CA ILE A 6 31.59 0.04 -19.68
C ILE A 6 32.61 0.49 -20.72
N GLU A 7 32.39 1.64 -21.33
CA GLU A 7 33.21 2.21 -22.40
C GLU A 7 33.92 3.47 -21.90
N GLY A 8 34.98 3.89 -22.62
CA GLY A 8 35.73 5.10 -22.30
C GLY A 8 36.35 5.12 -20.94
N VAL A 9 36.76 3.94 -20.43
CA VAL A 9 37.29 3.82 -19.08
C VAL A 9 38.61 4.60 -18.95
N THR A 10 38.64 5.52 -18.00
CA THR A 10 39.81 6.30 -17.59
C THR A 10 40.05 6.13 -16.09
N GLY A 11 41.27 6.41 -15.63
CA GLY A 11 41.61 6.32 -14.23
C GLY A 11 43.01 5.77 -14.03
N GLU A 12 43.40 5.51 -12.82
CA GLU A 12 44.71 5.03 -12.44
C GLU A 12 44.65 3.56 -11.99
N PHE A 13 45.56 2.73 -12.52
CA PHE A 13 45.67 1.30 -12.20
C PHE A 13 47.08 1.02 -11.65
N ILE A 14 47.15 0.54 -10.42
CA ILE A 14 48.42 0.08 -9.81
C ILE A 14 48.27 -1.42 -9.58
N MET A 15 49.14 -2.22 -10.23
CA MET A 15 49.16 -3.66 -10.08
C MET A 15 50.48 -4.13 -9.43
N GLN A 16 50.38 -4.84 -8.31
CA GLN A 16 51.49 -5.40 -7.62
C GLN A 16 51.13 -6.75 -6.96
N ASP A 17 51.85 -7.82 -7.25
CA ASP A 17 51.74 -9.14 -6.58
C ASP A 17 50.31 -9.70 -6.50
N GLY A 18 49.53 -9.56 -7.58
CA GLY A 18 48.12 -10.02 -7.65
C GLY A 18 47.11 -9.08 -7.00
N HIS A 19 47.55 -7.92 -6.52
CA HIS A 19 46.71 -6.84 -6.04
C HIS A 19 46.58 -5.77 -7.11
N VAL A 20 45.37 -5.32 -7.38
CA VAL A 20 45.09 -4.20 -8.28
C VAL A 20 44.35 -3.13 -7.52
N ARG A 21 44.94 -1.95 -7.44
CA ARG A 21 44.26 -0.75 -6.92
C ARG A 21 43.77 0.08 -8.09
N LEU A 22 42.54 0.51 -7.99
CA LEU A 22 41.84 1.34 -8.96
C LEU A 22 41.55 2.68 -8.30
N THR A 23 41.92 3.79 -8.91
CA THR A 23 41.71 5.12 -8.31
C THR A 23 41.13 6.05 -9.39
N GLY A 24 40.03 6.75 -9.05
CA GLY A 24 39.37 7.68 -9.94
C GLY A 24 38.89 7.02 -11.24
N ILE A 25 38.44 5.78 -11.18
CA ILE A 25 37.92 5.09 -12.36
C ILE A 25 36.63 5.73 -12.80
N HIS A 26 36.58 6.16 -14.04
CA HIS A 26 35.44 6.74 -14.71
C HIS A 26 35.17 5.98 -15.99
N GLY A 27 33.89 5.80 -16.36
CA GLY A 27 33.47 5.14 -17.60
C GLY A 27 31.99 5.35 -17.88
N LEU A 28 31.56 4.97 -19.09
CA LEU A 28 30.22 5.21 -19.59
C LEU A 28 29.57 3.91 -20.09
N HIS A 29 28.25 3.82 -19.92
CA HIS A 29 27.39 2.87 -20.62
C HIS A 29 26.19 3.63 -21.21
N GLY A 30 26.27 3.96 -22.50
CA GLY A 30 25.34 4.90 -23.10
C GLY A 30 25.34 6.25 -22.38
N ASP A 31 24.19 6.65 -21.81
CA ASP A 31 24.06 7.87 -21.01
C ASP A 31 24.44 7.68 -19.54
N THR A 32 24.60 6.44 -19.08
CA THR A 32 24.93 6.12 -17.69
C THR A 32 26.42 6.36 -17.42
N GLU A 33 26.72 7.11 -16.38
CA GLU A 33 28.08 7.46 -15.97
C GLU A 33 28.48 6.71 -14.71
N PHE A 34 29.66 6.10 -14.72
CA PHE A 34 30.22 5.34 -13.61
C PHE A 34 31.46 6.01 -13.07
N GLN A 35 31.54 6.12 -11.75
CA GLN A 35 32.74 6.54 -11.07
C GLN A 35 32.95 5.64 -9.85
N MET A 36 34.19 5.20 -9.61
CA MET A 36 34.53 4.41 -8.41
C MET A 36 36.02 4.42 -8.11
N ASP A 37 36.33 4.11 -6.87
CA ASP A 37 37.61 3.58 -6.43
C ASP A 37 37.48 2.08 -6.14
N GLY A 38 38.58 1.34 -6.14
CA GLY A 38 38.46 -0.08 -5.79
C GLY A 38 39.78 -0.82 -5.57
N VAL A 39 39.62 -1.99 -4.96
CA VAL A 39 40.74 -2.90 -4.73
C VAL A 39 40.33 -4.30 -5.15
N TYR A 40 41.06 -4.86 -6.09
CA TYR A 40 40.93 -6.26 -6.51
C TYR A 40 42.09 -7.09 -6.04
N ASN A 41 41.85 -8.23 -5.42
CA ASN A 41 42.83 -9.17 -4.97
C ASN A 41 42.51 -10.58 -5.46
N ARG A 42 43.51 -11.28 -5.96
CA ARG A 42 43.37 -12.68 -6.41
C ARG A 42 44.38 -13.57 -5.73
N ALA A 43 43.92 -14.64 -5.12
CA ALA A 43 44.75 -15.68 -4.51
C ALA A 43 45.11 -16.79 -5.54
N PRO A 44 46.20 -17.53 -5.34
CA PRO A 44 46.64 -18.61 -6.22
C PRO A 44 45.64 -19.76 -6.37
N ASN A 45 44.77 -19.97 -5.36
CA ASN A 45 43.73 -20.99 -5.37
C ASN A 45 42.47 -20.59 -6.20
N GLY A 46 42.55 -19.48 -6.93
CA GLY A 46 41.44 -18.98 -7.78
C GLY A 46 40.38 -18.17 -7.03
N GLN A 47 40.51 -18.02 -5.71
CA GLN A 47 39.67 -17.09 -4.97
C GLN A 47 40.04 -15.65 -5.36
N TRP A 48 39.02 -14.77 -5.43
CA TRP A 48 39.24 -13.35 -5.60
C TRP A 48 38.20 -12.55 -4.83
N HIS A 49 38.52 -11.32 -4.53
CA HIS A 49 37.59 -10.33 -4.01
C HIS A 49 37.84 -8.98 -4.68
N PHE A 50 36.76 -8.25 -4.81
CA PHE A 50 36.72 -6.91 -5.39
C PHE A 50 35.88 -5.99 -4.50
N ALA A 51 36.53 -5.03 -3.88
CA ALA A 51 35.87 -3.93 -3.17
C ALA A 51 35.73 -2.75 -4.12
N MET A 52 34.53 -2.27 -4.30
CA MET A 52 34.22 -1.02 -5.00
C MET A 52 33.81 -0.01 -3.94
N ASP A 53 34.70 0.96 -3.70
CA ASP A 53 34.48 2.02 -2.74
C ASP A 53 34.09 3.30 -3.48
N HIS A 54 33.30 4.15 -2.86
CA HIS A 54 32.83 5.41 -3.45
C HIS A 54 32.20 5.24 -4.84
N LEU A 55 31.51 4.10 -5.03
CA LEU A 55 30.77 3.87 -6.28
C LEU A 55 29.70 4.94 -6.44
N SER A 56 29.73 5.64 -7.57
CA SER A 56 28.68 6.56 -8.01
C SER A 56 28.27 6.19 -9.43
N ILE A 57 26.97 5.97 -9.62
CA ILE A 57 26.39 5.69 -10.93
C ILE A 57 25.30 6.71 -11.16
N ASP A 58 25.50 7.59 -12.12
CA ASP A 58 24.53 8.61 -12.50
C ASP A 58 23.73 8.21 -13.73
N ARG A 59 22.46 8.63 -13.80
CA ARG A 59 21.54 8.34 -14.91
C ARG A 59 21.38 6.85 -15.21
N LEU A 60 21.45 6.00 -14.17
CA LEU A 60 21.27 4.56 -14.29
C LEU A 60 19.86 4.26 -14.82
N ARG A 61 19.76 3.40 -15.84
CA ARG A 61 18.49 2.92 -16.40
C ARG A 61 18.37 1.42 -16.23
N MET A 62 17.15 0.95 -15.96
CA MET A 62 16.83 -0.49 -15.89
C MET A 62 16.67 -1.06 -17.32
N ASP A 63 17.76 -1.07 -18.10
CA ASP A 63 17.81 -1.62 -19.44
C ASP A 63 18.05 -3.14 -19.46
N ALA A 64 18.07 -3.71 -20.66
CA ALA A 64 18.26 -5.14 -20.85
C ALA A 64 19.66 -5.62 -20.42
N ASP A 65 20.68 -4.77 -20.57
CA ASP A 65 22.06 -5.09 -20.27
C ASP A 65 22.29 -5.11 -18.76
N LEU A 66 21.73 -4.15 -18.03
CA LEU A 66 21.76 -4.14 -16.56
C LEU A 66 20.99 -5.34 -15.99
N LEU A 67 19.81 -5.64 -16.52
CA LEU A 67 19.03 -6.80 -16.10
C LEU A 67 19.72 -8.13 -16.39
N ALA A 68 20.49 -8.21 -17.48
CA ALA A 68 21.30 -9.39 -17.80
C ALA A 68 22.54 -9.53 -16.89
N ALA A 69 23.03 -8.41 -16.36
CA ALA A 69 24.19 -8.38 -15.44
C ALA A 69 23.81 -8.74 -14.00
N MET A 70 22.55 -8.64 -13.66
CA MET A 70 22.05 -8.98 -12.31
C MET A 70 21.90 -10.49 -12.11
N PRO A 71 21.99 -10.99 -10.85
CA PRO A 71 21.58 -12.37 -10.54
C PRO A 71 20.16 -12.65 -11.08
N ALA A 72 19.96 -13.84 -11.65
CA ALA A 72 18.72 -14.19 -12.35
C ALA A 72 17.46 -14.00 -11.48
N GLU A 73 17.56 -14.33 -10.19
CA GLU A 73 16.46 -14.18 -9.22
C GLU A 73 16.07 -12.71 -9.02
N LEU A 74 17.05 -11.80 -8.93
CA LEU A 74 16.82 -10.37 -8.77
C LEU A 74 16.30 -9.75 -10.08
N SER A 75 16.93 -10.08 -11.22
CA SER A 75 16.51 -9.62 -12.54
C SER A 75 15.05 -9.94 -12.84
N GLN A 76 14.60 -11.16 -12.51
CA GLN A 76 13.22 -11.59 -12.74
C GLN A 76 12.21 -10.78 -11.91
N GLN A 77 12.54 -10.44 -10.68
CA GLN A 77 11.69 -9.64 -9.80
C GLN A 77 11.60 -8.19 -10.26
N ILE A 78 12.74 -7.59 -10.64
CA ILE A 78 12.82 -6.20 -11.09
C ILE A 78 12.09 -6.00 -12.42
N ARG A 79 12.17 -6.95 -13.35
CA ARG A 79 11.42 -6.88 -14.64
C ARG A 79 9.92 -6.72 -14.45
N GLY A 80 9.37 -7.27 -13.37
CA GLY A 80 7.94 -7.16 -13.05
C GLY A 80 7.52 -5.78 -12.52
N LEU A 81 8.48 -4.89 -12.22
CA LEU A 81 8.20 -3.57 -11.63
C LEU A 81 8.16 -2.44 -12.67
N ASP A 82 8.53 -2.69 -13.94
CA ASP A 82 8.60 -1.69 -15.02
C ASP A 82 9.11 -0.32 -14.52
N ILE A 83 10.36 -0.31 -14.02
CA ILE A 83 10.98 0.89 -13.47
C ILE A 83 11.43 1.79 -14.61
N GLN A 84 10.92 3.01 -14.68
CA GLN A 84 11.23 4.01 -15.70
C GLN A 84 11.78 5.28 -15.06
N GLY A 85 12.69 5.94 -15.76
CA GLY A 85 13.34 7.17 -15.34
C GLY A 85 14.79 6.96 -14.91
N PRO A 86 15.56 8.04 -14.85
CA PRO A 86 16.94 7.97 -14.39
C PRO A 86 17.00 7.73 -12.89
N LEU A 87 17.93 6.87 -12.51
CA LEU A 87 18.26 6.56 -11.13
C LEU A 87 19.69 7.00 -10.87
N GLN A 88 20.01 7.38 -9.64
CA GLN A 88 21.37 7.58 -9.17
C GLN A 88 21.66 6.57 -8.06
N LEU A 89 22.80 5.90 -8.11
CA LEU A 89 23.19 4.92 -7.12
C LEU A 89 24.58 5.29 -6.57
N GLU A 90 24.69 5.39 -5.25
CA GLU A 90 25.92 5.71 -4.55
C GLU A 90 26.17 4.71 -3.43
N GLY A 91 27.44 4.40 -3.13
CA GLY A 91 27.81 3.58 -1.98
C GLY A 91 28.95 2.64 -2.23
N ASP A 92 28.95 1.53 -1.51
CA ASP A 92 30.01 0.54 -1.51
C ASP A 92 29.46 -0.84 -1.87
N ILE A 93 30.18 -1.57 -2.73
CA ILE A 93 29.85 -2.95 -3.10
C ILE A 93 31.10 -3.81 -2.95
N TYR A 94 30.97 -4.91 -2.26
CA TYR A 94 32.01 -5.93 -2.12
C TYR A 94 31.59 -7.21 -2.81
N LEU A 95 32.44 -7.72 -3.70
CA LEU A 95 32.26 -8.99 -4.40
C LEU A 95 33.37 -9.96 -4.00
N ALA A 96 33.05 -11.23 -3.82
CA ALA A 96 34.00 -12.28 -3.57
C ALA A 96 33.64 -13.55 -4.35
N HIS A 97 34.64 -14.19 -4.95
CA HIS A 97 34.48 -15.48 -5.61
C HIS A 97 35.19 -16.55 -4.81
N GLN A 98 34.45 -17.60 -4.45
CA GLN A 98 34.93 -18.75 -3.71
C GLN A 98 34.60 -20.03 -4.49
N PRO A 99 35.56 -20.61 -5.24
CA PRO A 99 35.29 -21.75 -6.12
C PRO A 99 34.73 -22.99 -5.40
N ALA A 100 35.05 -23.14 -4.12
CA ALA A 100 34.62 -24.29 -3.29
C ALA A 100 33.26 -24.07 -2.58
N ALA A 101 32.67 -22.88 -2.67
CA ALA A 101 31.35 -22.59 -2.07
C ALA A 101 30.21 -23.10 -2.93
N ILE A 102 29.06 -23.36 -2.32
CA ILE A 102 27.82 -23.79 -3.02
C ILE A 102 27.40 -22.75 -4.07
N LYS A 103 27.44 -21.47 -3.69
CA LYS A 103 27.36 -20.33 -4.62
C LYS A 103 28.74 -19.73 -4.76
N SER A 104 29.33 -19.80 -5.93
CA SER A 104 30.68 -19.31 -6.16
C SER A 104 30.85 -17.80 -6.00
N LEU A 105 29.77 -17.03 -6.18
CA LEU A 105 29.78 -15.58 -6.04
C LEU A 105 29.07 -15.17 -4.74
N HIS A 106 29.80 -14.46 -3.89
CA HIS A 106 29.29 -13.76 -2.71
C HIS A 106 29.35 -12.26 -2.96
N ALA A 107 28.36 -11.52 -2.43
CA ALA A 107 28.34 -10.07 -2.50
C ALA A 107 27.81 -9.45 -1.21
N SER A 108 28.27 -8.25 -0.91
CA SER A 108 27.60 -7.39 0.08
C SER A 108 27.58 -5.96 -0.44
N TRP A 109 26.58 -5.20 -0.03
CA TRP A 109 26.41 -3.82 -0.47
C TRP A 109 25.85 -2.93 0.63
N ARG A 110 26.24 -1.68 0.58
CA ARG A 110 25.64 -0.56 1.28
C ARG A 110 25.53 0.56 0.27
N VAL A 111 24.33 0.73 -0.29
CA VAL A 111 24.10 1.67 -1.37
C VAL A 111 22.87 2.53 -1.10
N ARG A 112 22.87 3.75 -1.62
CA ARG A 112 21.75 4.66 -1.66
C ARG A 112 21.30 4.80 -3.12
N LEU A 113 20.04 4.56 -3.36
CA LEU A 113 19.38 4.77 -4.64
C LEU A 113 18.56 6.05 -4.57
N GLU A 114 18.92 7.06 -5.34
CA GLU A 114 18.13 8.30 -5.50
C GLU A 114 17.27 8.21 -6.75
N VAL A 115 16.05 8.72 -6.62
CA VAL A 115 15.06 8.77 -7.68
C VAL A 115 14.60 10.22 -7.90
N ALA A 116 14.67 10.69 -9.15
CA ALA A 116 14.28 12.05 -9.54
C ALA A 116 13.27 12.00 -10.68
N GLY A 117 11.99 11.86 -10.34
CA GLY A 117 10.90 11.74 -11.31
C GLY A 117 10.66 10.34 -11.85
N ALA A 118 11.24 9.32 -11.24
CA ALA A 118 11.05 7.93 -11.65
C ALA A 118 9.60 7.45 -11.50
N SER A 119 9.24 6.42 -12.26
CA SER A 119 7.96 5.72 -12.12
C SER A 119 8.17 4.21 -12.00
N ILE A 120 7.24 3.56 -11.30
CA ILE A 120 7.22 2.10 -11.11
C ILE A 120 5.79 1.64 -11.41
N ASP A 121 5.65 0.57 -12.19
CA ASP A 121 4.37 -0.11 -12.36
C ASP A 121 4.43 -1.50 -11.72
N CYS A 122 3.75 -1.65 -10.59
CA CYS A 122 3.62 -2.91 -9.85
C CYS A 122 2.18 -3.45 -9.88
N GLY A 123 1.42 -3.18 -10.96
CA GLY A 123 -0.02 -3.40 -11.05
C GLY A 123 -0.83 -2.15 -10.65
N THR A 124 -0.16 -1.18 -10.06
CA THR A 124 -0.63 0.19 -9.87
C THR A 124 0.54 1.13 -10.15
N ARG A 125 0.31 2.12 -10.99
CA ARG A 125 1.36 3.05 -11.40
C ARG A 125 1.67 4.05 -10.30
N LEU A 126 2.91 4.01 -9.79
CA LEU A 126 3.54 5.04 -8.97
C LEU A 126 4.37 5.93 -9.89
N SER A 127 4.21 7.23 -9.83
CA SER A 127 4.91 8.15 -10.75
C SER A 127 5.42 9.39 -10.04
N GLY A 128 6.36 10.10 -10.67
CA GLY A 128 6.92 11.33 -10.14
C GLY A 128 7.63 11.14 -8.80
N MET A 129 8.24 9.98 -8.58
CA MET A 129 8.95 9.67 -7.33
C MET A 129 10.16 10.55 -7.17
N GLN A 130 10.31 11.17 -5.98
CA GLN A 130 11.46 11.98 -5.60
C GLN A 130 11.92 11.59 -4.21
N GLY A 131 13.23 11.38 -4.04
CA GLY A 131 13.84 10.99 -2.77
C GLY A 131 14.79 9.82 -2.92
N GLY A 132 15.05 9.08 -1.83
CA GLY A 132 16.03 8.03 -1.81
C GLY A 132 15.62 6.79 -1.06
N ILE A 133 16.33 5.69 -1.33
CA ILE A 133 16.20 4.42 -0.62
C ILE A 133 17.60 3.93 -0.28
N GLN A 134 17.87 3.73 1.01
CA GLN A 134 19.12 3.17 1.49
C GLN A 134 19.02 1.66 1.58
N PHE A 135 19.89 0.93 0.91
CA PHE A 135 19.95 -0.53 0.93
C PHE A 135 21.22 -1.03 1.63
N THR A 136 21.07 -2.05 2.44
CA THR A 136 22.19 -2.85 2.98
C THR A 136 21.84 -4.32 2.82
N GLY A 137 22.68 -5.09 2.18
CA GLY A 137 22.38 -6.48 1.92
C GLY A 137 23.57 -7.37 1.67
N VAL A 138 23.25 -8.64 1.48
CA VAL A 138 24.23 -9.70 1.19
C VAL A 138 23.62 -10.72 0.21
N LEU A 139 24.51 -11.28 -0.60
CA LEU A 139 24.29 -12.49 -1.39
C LEU A 139 25.32 -13.53 -0.95
N ASP A 140 24.88 -14.65 -0.44
CA ASP A 140 25.73 -15.77 0.00
C ASP A 140 25.06 -17.13 -0.29
N ASP A 141 25.59 -18.21 0.28
CA ASP A 141 25.03 -19.57 0.13
C ASP A 141 23.57 -19.67 0.58
N ARG A 142 23.13 -18.78 1.48
CA ARG A 142 21.75 -18.71 1.96
C ARG A 142 20.82 -17.89 1.05
N GLY A 143 21.38 -17.30 -0.01
CA GLY A 143 20.64 -16.50 -0.98
C GLY A 143 20.74 -14.98 -0.77
N PHE A 144 20.00 -14.26 -1.58
CA PHE A 144 19.90 -12.80 -1.55
C PHE A 144 19.06 -12.32 -0.37
N ARG A 145 19.55 -11.32 0.35
CA ARG A 145 18.83 -10.62 1.44
C ARG A 145 19.24 -9.17 1.50
N SER A 146 18.28 -8.27 1.53
CA SER A 146 18.53 -6.85 1.68
C SER A 146 17.53 -6.21 2.64
N SER A 147 18.05 -5.41 3.55
CA SER A 147 17.26 -4.45 4.31
C SER A 147 17.35 -3.09 3.65
N ALA A 148 16.25 -2.33 3.68
CA ALA A 148 16.25 -0.98 3.17
C ALA A 148 15.50 -0.03 4.09
N PHE A 149 15.76 1.25 3.92
CA PHE A 149 15.00 2.32 4.51
C PHE A 149 14.59 3.30 3.42
N VAL A 150 13.27 3.47 3.27
CA VAL A 150 12.66 4.35 2.27
C VAL A 150 12.56 5.76 2.83
N GLU A 151 12.96 6.75 2.05
CA GLU A 151 12.86 8.20 2.33
C GLU A 151 12.44 8.90 1.03
N ILE A 152 11.17 8.79 0.66
CA ILE A 152 10.61 9.40 -0.54
C ILE A 152 9.87 10.68 -0.16
N ASP A 153 10.31 11.81 -0.69
CA ASP A 153 9.72 13.12 -0.41
C ASP A 153 8.31 13.23 -0.98
N SER A 154 8.12 12.75 -2.20
CA SER A 154 6.82 12.74 -2.87
C SER A 154 6.73 11.68 -3.96
N MET A 155 5.52 11.20 -4.20
CA MET A 155 5.14 10.40 -5.35
C MET A 155 3.64 10.55 -5.63
N PHE A 156 3.21 10.12 -6.82
CA PHE A 156 1.81 10.04 -7.19
C PHE A 156 1.36 8.57 -7.27
N LEU A 157 0.25 8.27 -6.64
CA LEU A 157 -0.52 7.04 -6.80
C LEU A 157 -1.76 7.40 -7.64
N GLY A 158 -1.73 7.10 -8.95
CA GLY A 158 -2.66 7.69 -9.89
C GLY A 158 -2.58 9.22 -9.87
N ASN A 159 -3.67 9.90 -9.55
CA ASN A 159 -3.71 11.35 -9.42
C ASN A 159 -3.50 11.86 -7.98
N GLN A 160 -3.31 10.95 -7.01
CA GLN A 160 -3.15 11.32 -5.61
C GLN A 160 -1.68 11.46 -5.25
N GLN A 161 -1.29 12.64 -4.80
CA GLN A 161 0.04 12.87 -4.24
C GLN A 161 0.15 12.31 -2.81
N ILE A 162 1.22 11.57 -2.57
CA ILE A 162 1.65 11.12 -1.25
C ILE A 162 3.01 11.74 -0.97
N THR A 163 3.21 12.26 0.22
CA THR A 163 4.45 12.97 0.60
C THR A 163 5.05 12.40 1.87
N LYS A 164 6.35 12.65 2.08
CA LYS A 164 7.11 12.26 3.28
C LYS A 164 6.94 10.76 3.59
N ILE A 165 7.16 9.94 2.57
CA ILE A 165 7.05 8.49 2.70
C ILE A 165 8.35 7.99 3.31
N GLN A 166 8.25 7.32 4.48
CA GLN A 166 9.43 6.80 5.16
C GLN A 166 9.11 5.53 5.93
N GLY A 167 10.08 4.63 5.97
CA GLY A 167 9.97 3.40 6.75
C GLY A 167 10.84 2.27 6.26
N PRO A 168 10.88 1.16 7.03
CA PRO A 168 11.70 0.02 6.73
C PRO A 168 11.12 -0.84 5.61
N LEU A 169 12.02 -1.44 4.81
CA LEU A 169 11.75 -2.42 3.78
C LEU A 169 12.71 -3.60 3.95
N TRP A 170 12.24 -4.80 3.69
CA TRP A 170 13.02 -6.03 3.61
C TRP A 170 12.72 -6.74 2.31
N ILE A 171 13.78 -7.20 1.62
CA ILE A 171 13.66 -7.93 0.36
C ILE A 171 14.52 -9.17 0.45
N ASP A 172 13.96 -10.32 0.16
CA ASP A 172 14.70 -11.57 -0.05
C ASP A 172 14.12 -12.35 -1.25
N GLU A 173 14.69 -13.51 -1.56
CA GLU A 173 14.27 -14.35 -2.69
C GLU A 173 12.81 -14.81 -2.61
N ARG A 174 12.18 -14.73 -1.45
CA ARG A 174 10.84 -15.26 -1.19
C ARG A 174 9.79 -14.18 -0.95
N GLN A 175 10.23 -12.99 -0.54
CA GLN A 175 9.28 -11.97 -0.09
C GLN A 175 9.83 -10.56 -0.14
N ILE A 176 8.89 -9.62 -0.22
CA ILE A 176 9.10 -8.21 0.10
C ILE A 176 8.23 -7.90 1.31
N LEU A 177 8.82 -7.27 2.33
CA LEU A 177 8.13 -6.80 3.53
C LEU A 177 8.33 -5.31 3.67
N ALA A 178 7.29 -4.58 4.00
CA ALA A 178 7.37 -3.15 4.32
C ALA A 178 6.75 -2.89 5.70
N GLY A 179 7.25 -1.89 6.38
CA GLY A 179 6.74 -1.46 7.67
C GLY A 179 7.15 -2.40 8.82
N THR A 180 6.23 -2.66 9.73
CA THR A 180 6.50 -3.44 10.95
C THR A 180 6.94 -4.87 10.65
N TRP A 181 6.46 -5.47 9.56
CA TRP A 181 6.85 -6.82 9.17
C TRP A 181 8.29 -6.91 8.66
N ALA A 182 8.78 -5.86 7.97
CA ALA A 182 10.17 -5.78 7.54
C ALA A 182 11.13 -5.85 8.72
N ARG A 183 10.81 -5.15 9.79
CA ARG A 183 11.62 -5.09 10.98
C ARG A 183 11.65 -6.41 11.77
N ALA A 184 10.50 -7.04 11.99
CA ALA A 184 10.42 -8.32 12.69
C ALA A 184 11.35 -9.37 12.05
N THR A 185 11.47 -9.35 10.71
CA THR A 185 12.36 -10.25 9.98
C THR A 185 13.83 -9.90 10.17
N GLN A 186 14.18 -8.61 10.23
CA GLN A 186 15.55 -8.19 10.51
C GLN A 186 16.00 -8.64 11.90
N GLU A 187 15.19 -8.48 12.93
CA GLU A 187 15.52 -8.85 14.30
C GLU A 187 15.69 -10.36 14.49
N ASN A 188 14.88 -11.18 13.86
CA ASN A 188 14.94 -12.64 13.97
C ASN A 188 16.12 -13.28 13.23
N ARG A 189 16.75 -12.61 12.26
CA ARG A 189 17.83 -13.16 11.43
C ARG A 189 19.23 -12.66 11.81
N THR A 190 19.33 -11.63 12.63
CA THR A 190 20.61 -11.05 13.08
C THR A 190 21.27 -11.77 14.26
N GLY A 191 20.89 -13.00 14.56
CA GLY A 191 21.50 -13.84 15.60
C GLY A 191 22.99 -14.17 15.42
N SER A 192 23.72 -13.50 14.53
CA SER A 192 25.18 -13.60 14.40
C SER A 192 25.75 -12.38 13.67
N THR A 193 26.45 -11.58 14.43
CA THR A 193 27.59 -10.73 14.02
C THR A 193 27.45 -9.92 12.73
N VAL A 194 26.54 -8.92 12.63
CA VAL A 194 26.78 -7.78 11.73
C VAL A 194 25.95 -6.57 12.17
N ILE A 195 26.68 -5.49 12.51
CA ILE A 195 26.26 -4.08 12.56
C ILE A 195 24.96 -3.83 13.35
N ARG A 196 25.11 -3.54 14.64
CA ARG A 196 24.06 -2.90 15.44
C ARG A 196 23.72 -1.54 14.81
N GLN A 197 22.72 -1.53 13.94
CA GLN A 197 22.02 -0.29 13.67
C GLN A 197 21.32 0.13 14.98
N PRO A 198 21.27 1.42 15.30
CA PRO A 198 20.53 1.88 16.47
C PRO A 198 19.10 1.33 16.38
N GLN A 199 18.64 0.72 17.48
CA GLN A 199 17.30 0.13 17.58
C GLN A 199 16.26 1.24 17.34
N ARG A 200 15.80 1.38 16.11
CA ARG A 200 14.66 2.26 15.80
C ARG A 200 13.38 1.54 16.24
N PRO A 201 12.39 2.24 16.82
CA PRO A 201 11.12 1.63 17.21
C PRO A 201 10.45 0.93 16.02
N ALA A 202 9.68 -0.13 16.26
CA ALA A 202 8.89 -0.78 15.21
C ALA A 202 7.99 0.28 14.56
N MET A 203 8.14 0.48 13.24
CA MET A 203 7.38 1.51 12.54
C MET A 203 6.83 0.97 11.23
N SER A 204 5.58 1.28 10.96
CA SER A 204 4.96 1.08 9.67
C SER A 204 5.65 1.98 8.62
N LEU A 205 5.53 1.64 7.37
CA LEU A 205 5.78 2.59 6.29
C LEU A 205 4.75 3.72 6.43
N THR A 206 5.20 4.95 6.60
CA THR A 206 4.34 6.11 6.82
C THR A 206 4.43 7.10 5.68
N GLY A 207 3.38 7.88 5.45
CA GLY A 207 3.35 8.97 4.48
C GLY A 207 2.17 9.89 4.75
N HIS A 208 2.11 11.03 4.08
CA HIS A 208 1.00 11.96 4.20
C HIS A 208 0.18 11.98 2.91
N SER A 209 -1.13 11.82 3.03
CA SER A 209 -2.07 11.89 1.92
C SER A 209 -3.36 12.57 2.37
N PHE A 210 -3.96 13.37 1.51
CA PHE A 210 -5.17 14.14 1.82
C PHE A 210 -5.08 14.97 3.11
N GLY A 211 -3.88 15.40 3.51
CA GLY A 211 -3.63 16.13 4.76
C GLY A 211 -3.63 15.27 6.03
N GLY A 212 -3.83 13.96 5.91
CA GLY A 212 -3.76 12.97 6.99
C GLY A 212 -2.49 12.15 6.95
N LEU A 213 -2.30 11.32 7.97
CA LEU A 213 -1.20 10.37 8.09
C LEU A 213 -1.64 8.99 7.58
N ALA A 214 -0.98 8.50 6.54
CA ALA A 214 -1.10 7.13 6.08
C ALA A 214 -0.05 6.24 6.75
N LYS A 215 -0.45 5.02 7.16
CA LYS A 215 0.46 3.97 7.64
C LYS A 215 0.18 2.71 6.86
N ILE A 216 1.24 2.02 6.45
CA ILE A 216 1.14 0.81 5.63
C ILE A 216 2.10 -0.24 6.16
N ASP A 217 1.61 -1.47 6.31
CA ASP A 217 2.39 -2.68 6.47
C ASP A 217 2.04 -3.60 5.30
N LEU A 218 3.04 -4.03 4.54
CA LEU A 218 2.87 -4.84 3.32
C LEU A 218 3.76 -6.06 3.37
N GLN A 219 3.21 -7.20 2.99
CA GLN A 219 3.94 -8.42 2.67
C GLN A 219 3.56 -8.88 1.26
N VAL A 220 4.56 -9.15 0.43
CA VAL A 220 4.41 -9.82 -0.87
C VAL A 220 5.22 -11.10 -0.83
N LEU A 221 4.59 -12.23 -1.11
CA LEU A 221 5.19 -13.57 -1.11
C LEU A 221 5.35 -14.05 -2.55
N PHE A 222 6.58 -14.44 -2.92
CA PHE A 222 6.89 -15.08 -4.18
C PHE A 222 6.91 -16.59 -3.99
N ASP A 223 6.04 -17.33 -4.66
CA ASP A 223 5.95 -18.78 -4.56
C ASP A 223 7.01 -19.43 -5.47
N LYS A 224 7.99 -20.14 -4.89
CA LYS A 224 8.99 -20.91 -5.65
C LYS A 224 8.47 -22.31 -6.05
N ASP A 225 7.43 -22.81 -5.39
CA ASP A 225 6.85 -24.12 -5.68
C ASP A 225 5.71 -24.01 -6.72
N GLN A 226 6.09 -23.89 -7.97
CA GLN A 226 5.18 -23.79 -9.15
C GLN A 226 4.16 -24.94 -9.30
N ARG A 227 4.20 -25.98 -8.47
CA ARG A 227 3.39 -27.20 -8.67
C ARG A 227 2.02 -27.16 -8.00
N ARG A 228 1.75 -26.24 -7.07
CA ARG A 228 0.51 -26.29 -6.26
C ARG A 228 -0.59 -25.30 -6.66
N PHE A 229 -0.27 -24.23 -7.38
CA PHE A 229 -1.27 -23.20 -7.75
C PHE A 229 -0.94 -22.58 -9.12
N ALA A 230 -0.92 -23.39 -10.17
CA ALA A 230 -0.86 -22.88 -11.52
C ALA A 230 -2.21 -22.19 -11.83
N SER A 231 -2.19 -20.86 -11.99
CA SER A 231 -3.19 -20.15 -12.78
C SER A 231 -3.20 -20.74 -14.20
N ASN A 232 -4.31 -20.64 -14.92
CA ASN A 232 -4.50 -21.16 -16.28
C ASN A 232 -3.39 -20.79 -17.29
N ASN A 233 -2.48 -19.87 -16.95
CA ASN A 233 -1.33 -19.43 -17.76
C ASN A 233 0.03 -19.96 -17.29
N GLY A 234 0.12 -20.88 -16.33
CA GLY A 234 1.37 -21.52 -15.90
C GLY A 234 2.39 -20.60 -15.18
N LYS A 235 2.06 -19.33 -14.90
CA LYS A 235 2.90 -18.40 -14.13
C LYS A 235 2.39 -18.32 -12.70
N SER A 236 3.29 -18.58 -11.73
CA SER A 236 3.01 -18.33 -10.32
C SER A 236 2.87 -16.83 -10.10
N GLN A 237 1.71 -16.40 -9.60
CA GLN A 237 1.47 -14.99 -9.27
C GLN A 237 1.76 -14.73 -7.79
N PRO A 238 2.46 -13.63 -7.45
CA PRO A 238 2.74 -13.27 -6.07
C PRO A 238 1.46 -13.06 -5.26
N ARG A 239 1.49 -13.47 -3.99
CA ARG A 239 0.41 -13.19 -3.03
C ARG A 239 0.80 -12.01 -2.17
N PHE A 240 -0.18 -11.23 -1.76
CA PHE A 240 0.06 -10.11 -0.87
C PHE A 240 -0.86 -10.11 0.34
N MET A 241 -0.37 -9.49 1.43
CA MET A 241 -1.14 -9.05 2.57
C MET A 241 -0.81 -7.57 2.83
N LEU A 242 -1.84 -6.76 3.03
CA LEU A 242 -1.76 -5.33 3.26
C LEU A 242 -2.55 -4.98 4.51
N GLN A 243 -1.94 -4.20 5.41
CA GLN A 243 -2.64 -3.45 6.44
C GLN A 243 -2.38 -1.98 6.20
N ALA A 244 -3.43 -1.19 6.06
CA ALA A 244 -3.33 0.23 5.83
C ALA A 244 -4.25 1.00 6.77
N SER A 245 -3.82 2.19 7.17
CA SER A 245 -4.67 3.14 7.87
C SER A 245 -4.40 4.55 7.36
N LEU A 246 -5.45 5.35 7.32
CA LEU A 246 -5.41 6.77 7.01
C LEU A 246 -6.04 7.50 8.21
N LEU A 247 -5.29 8.37 8.86
CA LEU A 247 -5.69 9.05 10.08
C LEU A 247 -5.80 10.54 9.86
N GLN A 248 -6.92 11.11 10.31
CA GLN A 248 -7.17 12.57 10.28
C GLN A 248 -7.07 13.19 8.88
N ALA A 249 -7.42 12.43 7.83
CA ALA A 249 -7.48 12.98 6.47
C ALA A 249 -8.57 14.05 6.36
N ASP A 250 -8.32 15.03 5.52
CA ASP A 250 -9.24 16.13 5.23
C ASP A 250 -10.29 15.69 4.21
N LEU A 251 -11.56 15.66 4.61
CA LEU A 251 -12.67 15.27 3.74
C LEU A 251 -12.77 16.18 2.51
N ALA A 252 -12.49 17.48 2.65
CA ALA A 252 -12.54 18.40 1.51
C ALA A 252 -11.48 18.07 0.45
N LYS A 253 -10.30 17.60 0.86
CA LYS A 253 -9.27 17.16 -0.09
C LYS A 253 -9.65 15.85 -0.79
N LEU A 254 -10.28 14.93 -0.07
CA LEU A 254 -10.84 13.70 -0.64
C LEU A 254 -11.95 13.98 -1.65
N ALA A 255 -12.90 14.86 -1.30
CA ALA A 255 -14.02 15.25 -2.16
C ALA A 255 -13.55 15.94 -3.45
N ARG A 256 -12.61 16.88 -3.35
CA ARG A 256 -12.01 17.55 -4.52
C ARG A 256 -11.30 16.57 -5.47
N HIS A 257 -10.64 15.56 -4.96
CA HIS A 257 -10.03 14.52 -5.77
C HIS A 257 -11.07 13.77 -6.63
N ARG A 258 -12.29 13.64 -6.13
CA ARG A 258 -13.45 13.03 -6.81
C ARG A 258 -14.32 14.04 -7.59
N ARG A 259 -13.85 15.29 -7.79
CA ARG A 259 -14.58 16.38 -8.47
C ARG A 259 -15.93 16.73 -7.84
N VAL A 260 -16.09 16.45 -6.55
CA VAL A 260 -17.27 16.88 -5.77
C VAL A 260 -17.06 18.31 -5.28
N GLN A 261 -18.14 19.12 -5.27
CA GLN A 261 -18.05 20.56 -5.03
C GLN A 261 -17.53 20.97 -3.64
N GLU A 262 -17.20 22.25 -3.48
CA GLU A 262 -16.15 22.82 -2.61
C GLU A 262 -16.49 22.99 -1.11
N ARG A 263 -17.65 22.60 -0.61
CA ARG A 263 -18.09 22.95 0.75
C ARG A 263 -18.11 21.80 1.76
N THR A 264 -17.51 20.67 1.42
CA THR A 264 -17.37 19.57 2.38
C THR A 264 -16.25 19.86 3.38
N SER A 265 -16.52 19.67 4.66
CA SER A 265 -15.53 19.74 5.73
C SER A 265 -15.59 18.50 6.62
N GLY A 266 -14.54 18.23 7.37
CA GLY A 266 -14.50 17.12 8.31
C GLY A 266 -13.19 16.33 8.27
N ARG A 267 -13.11 15.35 9.18
CA ARG A 267 -11.96 14.45 9.29
C ARG A 267 -12.37 13.01 8.99
N VAL A 268 -11.50 12.32 8.29
CA VAL A 268 -11.68 10.93 7.89
C VAL A 268 -10.59 10.09 8.51
N ASP A 269 -11.00 9.07 9.26
CA ASP A 269 -10.15 7.97 9.69
C ASP A 269 -10.58 6.71 8.92
N ALA A 270 -9.63 5.98 8.33
CA ALA A 270 -9.92 4.74 7.60
C ALA A 270 -8.92 3.66 7.96
N THR A 271 -9.37 2.41 7.98
CA THR A 271 -8.52 1.22 8.12
C THR A 271 -8.89 0.19 7.06
N LEU A 272 -7.90 -0.55 6.59
CA LEU A 272 -8.06 -1.60 5.60
C LEU A 272 -7.13 -2.75 5.91
N ARG A 273 -7.63 -3.97 5.89
CA ARG A 273 -6.86 -5.21 5.81
C ARG A 273 -7.25 -5.91 4.52
N LEU A 274 -6.28 -6.23 3.69
CA LEU A 274 -6.51 -6.82 2.38
C LEU A 274 -5.48 -7.90 2.10
N ARG A 275 -5.90 -8.99 1.49
CA ARG A 275 -5.04 -10.08 1.01
C ARG A 275 -5.55 -10.58 -0.34
N GLY A 276 -4.64 -11.12 -1.14
CA GLY A 276 -5.01 -11.66 -2.44
C GLY A 276 -3.80 -11.99 -3.29
N VAL A 277 -4.03 -12.13 -4.58
CA VAL A 277 -3.03 -12.34 -5.62
C VAL A 277 -2.80 -11.00 -6.34
N VAL A 278 -1.54 -10.68 -6.59
CA VAL A 278 -1.18 -9.45 -7.31
C VAL A 278 -1.71 -9.53 -8.75
N GLY A 279 -2.47 -8.50 -9.17
CA GLY A 279 -3.06 -8.43 -10.52
C GLY A 279 -4.39 -9.17 -10.69
N ASP A 280 -4.88 -9.91 -9.67
CA ASP A 280 -6.18 -10.60 -9.71
C ASP A 280 -7.12 -10.08 -8.61
N ARG A 281 -7.99 -9.13 -8.96
CA ARG A 281 -8.98 -8.53 -8.03
C ARG A 281 -10.00 -9.54 -7.51
N THR A 282 -10.32 -10.57 -8.30
CA THR A 282 -11.33 -11.57 -7.91
C THR A 282 -10.87 -12.42 -6.72
N SER A 283 -9.55 -12.50 -6.51
CA SER A 283 -8.92 -13.17 -5.36
C SER A 283 -8.92 -12.31 -4.09
N TRP A 284 -9.28 -11.02 -4.17
CA TRP A 284 -9.12 -10.10 -3.05
C TRP A 284 -10.15 -10.39 -1.96
N LEU A 285 -9.63 -10.52 -0.75
CA LEU A 285 -10.41 -10.69 0.48
C LEU A 285 -9.93 -9.69 1.51
N GLY A 286 -10.85 -8.93 2.07
CA GLY A 286 -10.48 -7.91 3.03
C GLY A 286 -11.63 -7.44 3.90
N ASP A 287 -11.29 -6.60 4.86
CA ASP A 287 -12.22 -5.87 5.71
C ASP A 287 -11.66 -4.50 6.03
N GLY A 288 -12.52 -3.58 6.33
CA GLY A 288 -12.11 -2.23 6.70
C GLY A 288 -13.23 -1.43 7.33
N GLN A 289 -12.84 -0.24 7.77
CA GLN A 289 -13.72 0.70 8.42
C GLN A 289 -13.39 2.11 7.98
N VAL A 290 -14.40 2.93 7.77
CA VAL A 290 -14.29 4.38 7.54
C VAL A 290 -15.11 5.12 8.59
N ARG A 291 -14.51 6.13 9.21
CA ARG A 291 -15.16 7.02 10.17
C ARG A 291 -14.99 8.46 9.74
N LEU A 292 -16.09 9.16 9.65
CA LEU A 292 -16.11 10.60 9.44
C LEU A 292 -16.55 11.27 10.73
N LYS A 293 -15.81 12.31 11.14
CA LYS A 293 -16.10 13.10 12.33
C LYS A 293 -16.21 14.57 11.95
N GLN A 294 -17.16 15.27 12.58
CA GLN A 294 -17.40 16.68 12.32
C GLN A 294 -17.51 16.95 10.81
N ALA A 295 -18.19 16.03 10.12
CA ALA A 295 -18.24 16.02 8.68
C ALA A 295 -19.46 16.79 8.20
N ASP A 296 -19.21 17.79 7.37
CA ASP A 296 -20.23 18.50 6.61
C ASP A 296 -20.42 17.75 5.28
N THR A 297 -21.30 16.75 5.29
CA THR A 297 -21.46 15.79 4.18
C THR A 297 -22.64 16.09 3.27
N TYR A 298 -23.40 17.17 3.53
CA TYR A 298 -24.67 17.45 2.86
C TYR A 298 -24.53 17.68 1.35
N GLU A 299 -23.38 18.08 0.85
CA GLU A 299 -23.10 18.29 -0.59
C GLU A 299 -22.62 17.02 -1.33
N LEU A 300 -22.35 15.92 -0.62
CA LEU A 300 -21.99 14.67 -1.29
C LEU A 300 -23.18 14.15 -2.12
N PRO A 301 -23.00 13.70 -3.37
CA PRO A 301 -24.10 13.32 -4.27
C PRO A 301 -25.09 12.33 -3.64
N LEU A 302 -24.59 11.34 -2.93
CA LEU A 302 -25.41 10.37 -2.20
C LEU A 302 -26.25 11.05 -1.12
N MET A 303 -25.66 12.00 -0.38
CA MET A 303 -26.35 12.72 0.71
C MET A 303 -27.40 13.67 0.15
N VAL A 304 -27.09 14.40 -0.93
CA VAL A 304 -28.04 15.25 -1.64
C VAL A 304 -29.26 14.44 -2.13
N ALA A 305 -29.00 13.27 -2.72
CA ALA A 305 -30.07 12.39 -3.19
C ALA A 305 -30.95 11.87 -2.03
N LEU A 306 -30.33 11.48 -0.90
CA LEU A 306 -31.05 11.06 0.30
C LEU A 306 -31.87 12.19 0.90
N PHE A 307 -31.32 13.40 1.06
CA PHE A 307 -32.06 14.56 1.64
C PHE A 307 -33.25 14.99 0.79
N ASN A 308 -33.05 15.08 -0.53
CA ASN A 308 -34.15 15.41 -1.45
C ASN A 308 -35.33 14.42 -1.35
N LYS A 309 -35.05 13.16 -0.99
CA LYS A 309 -36.08 12.13 -0.90
C LYS A 309 -36.80 12.10 0.46
N ILE A 310 -36.10 12.50 1.53
CA ILE A 310 -36.63 12.51 2.89
C ILE A 310 -37.33 13.85 3.19
N ASP A 311 -37.28 14.81 2.26
CA ASP A 311 -37.84 16.19 2.41
C ASP A 311 -37.29 16.91 3.67
N ILE A 312 -36.03 16.62 4.01
CA ILE A 312 -35.34 17.34 5.06
C ILE A 312 -34.58 18.49 4.40
N GLN A 313 -34.81 19.71 4.86
CA GLN A 313 -33.97 20.84 4.46
C GLN A 313 -32.52 20.50 4.91
N ALA A 314 -31.64 20.40 3.92
CA ALA A 314 -30.24 20.15 4.16
C ALA A 314 -29.63 21.34 4.91
N ASP A 315 -29.65 21.28 6.25
CA ASP A 315 -28.96 22.25 7.10
C ASP A 315 -27.57 21.70 7.46
N ARG A 316 -26.64 22.62 7.73
CA ARG A 316 -25.28 22.26 8.15
C ARG A 316 -25.34 21.43 9.43
N GLY A 317 -24.75 20.24 9.41
CA GLY A 317 -24.67 19.37 10.58
C GLY A 317 -25.77 18.31 10.72
N VAL A 318 -26.58 18.06 9.68
CA VAL A 318 -27.61 17.00 9.72
C VAL A 318 -27.05 15.66 10.16
N PHE A 319 -25.82 15.30 9.72
CA PHE A 319 -25.09 14.15 10.23
C PHE A 319 -23.74 14.57 10.82
N SER A 320 -23.60 14.46 12.13
CA SER A 320 -22.40 14.82 12.87
C SER A 320 -21.31 13.74 12.79
N SER A 321 -21.67 12.50 12.55
CA SER A 321 -20.75 11.38 12.39
C SER A 321 -21.26 10.33 11.42
N THR A 322 -20.31 9.67 10.74
CA THR A 322 -20.59 8.54 9.85
C THR A 322 -19.59 7.43 10.14
N ASP A 323 -20.11 6.22 10.39
CA ASP A 323 -19.34 5.00 10.55
C ASP A 323 -19.74 4.01 9.46
N VAL A 324 -18.74 3.47 8.73
CA VAL A 324 -18.94 2.47 7.70
C VAL A 324 -18.02 1.29 7.95
N ASP A 325 -18.59 0.09 8.12
CA ASP A 325 -17.85 -1.16 8.15
C ASP A 325 -18.09 -1.91 6.85
N PHE A 326 -17.02 -2.42 6.24
CA PHE A 326 -17.12 -3.08 4.95
C PHE A 326 -16.21 -4.31 4.85
N ARG A 327 -16.56 -5.20 3.92
CA ARG A 327 -15.73 -6.33 3.48
C ARG A 327 -15.51 -6.27 1.98
N ILE A 328 -14.33 -6.73 1.56
CA ILE A 328 -13.99 -6.90 0.13
C ILE A 328 -14.04 -8.39 -0.16
N LYS A 329 -14.84 -8.78 -1.13
CA LYS A 329 -14.98 -10.17 -1.58
C LYS A 329 -15.54 -10.22 -3.00
N ASN A 330 -14.98 -11.11 -3.86
CA ASN A 330 -15.48 -11.38 -5.21
C ASN A 330 -15.64 -10.09 -6.06
N ASP A 331 -14.60 -9.27 -6.08
CA ASP A 331 -14.57 -8.00 -6.83
C ASP A 331 -15.64 -6.98 -6.40
N GLN A 332 -16.15 -7.10 -5.17
CA GLN A 332 -17.15 -6.21 -4.59
C GLN A 332 -16.76 -5.76 -3.19
N ILE A 333 -17.23 -4.56 -2.83
CA ILE A 333 -17.15 -4.00 -1.48
C ILE A 333 -18.55 -4.15 -0.86
N VAL A 334 -18.69 -5.09 0.07
CA VAL A 334 -19.92 -5.32 0.82
C VAL A 334 -19.92 -4.38 2.02
N LEU A 335 -20.89 -3.48 2.09
CA LEU A 335 -21.09 -2.52 3.16
C LEU A 335 -21.98 -3.18 4.22
N ASP A 336 -21.35 -3.76 5.25
CA ASP A 336 -22.06 -4.49 6.29
C ASP A 336 -22.84 -3.57 7.22
N ARG A 337 -22.33 -2.35 7.41
CA ARG A 337 -22.94 -1.33 8.21
C ARG A 337 -22.60 0.05 7.69
N ILE A 338 -23.62 0.88 7.50
CA ILE A 338 -23.51 2.31 7.26
C ILE A 338 -24.33 2.99 8.35
N ASP A 339 -23.69 3.76 9.21
CA ASP A 339 -24.32 4.42 10.35
C ASP A 339 -24.12 5.94 10.21
N LEU A 340 -25.16 6.63 9.80
CA LEU A 340 -25.18 8.09 9.64
C LEU A 340 -25.94 8.67 10.82
N ARG A 341 -25.24 9.32 11.74
CA ARG A 341 -25.84 9.88 12.97
C ARG A 341 -25.91 11.40 12.87
N GLY A 342 -27.10 11.90 13.12
CA GLY A 342 -27.41 13.31 13.27
C GLY A 342 -28.27 13.58 14.48
N ASP A 343 -28.42 14.84 14.82
CA ASP A 343 -29.22 15.27 15.97
C ASP A 343 -30.72 15.03 15.74
N THR A 344 -31.16 15.17 14.51
CA THR A 344 -32.57 15.10 14.13
C THR A 344 -32.94 13.75 13.54
N VAL A 345 -32.08 13.20 12.67
CA VAL A 345 -32.30 11.95 11.93
C VAL A 345 -31.05 11.10 11.97
N SER A 346 -31.24 9.79 12.13
CA SER A 346 -30.18 8.80 11.93
C SER A 346 -30.59 7.82 10.86
N LEU A 347 -29.65 7.46 9.96
CA LEU A 347 -29.86 6.46 8.92
C LEU A 347 -28.91 5.29 9.16
N TYR A 348 -29.47 4.10 9.10
CA TYR A 348 -28.75 2.84 9.18
C TYR A 348 -28.86 2.13 7.84
N GLY A 349 -27.74 1.73 7.26
CA GLY A 349 -27.74 1.14 5.94
C GLY A 349 -26.83 -0.06 5.82
N THR A 350 -27.10 -0.84 4.78
CA THR A 350 -26.28 -1.94 4.28
C THR A 350 -26.32 -1.95 2.77
N GLY A 351 -25.44 -2.68 2.13
CA GLY A 351 -25.49 -2.84 0.67
C GLY A 351 -24.16 -3.29 0.09
N TRP A 352 -23.93 -2.94 -1.16
CA TRP A 352 -22.68 -3.22 -1.82
C TRP A 352 -22.30 -2.12 -2.81
N MET A 353 -21.02 -2.07 -3.13
CA MET A 353 -20.43 -1.20 -4.14
C MET A 353 -19.44 -2.01 -4.98
N SER A 354 -19.43 -1.82 -6.29
CA SER A 354 -18.37 -2.34 -7.15
C SER A 354 -17.12 -1.45 -7.11
N PHE A 355 -16.00 -1.92 -7.63
CA PHE A 355 -14.81 -1.08 -7.83
C PHE A 355 -15.00 -0.04 -8.96
N GLU A 356 -16.02 -0.23 -9.79
CA GLU A 356 -16.46 0.70 -10.85
C GLU A 356 -17.48 1.73 -10.34
N GLU A 357 -17.67 1.82 -9.01
CA GLU A 357 -18.54 2.77 -8.31
C GLU A 357 -20.05 2.51 -8.51
N GLU A 358 -20.46 1.35 -9.01
CA GLU A 358 -21.87 0.96 -8.97
C GLU A 358 -22.28 0.65 -7.53
N ILE A 359 -23.48 1.13 -7.14
CA ILE A 359 -24.00 0.97 -5.77
C ILE A 359 -25.39 0.37 -5.76
N ASN A 360 -25.64 -0.44 -4.73
CA ASN A 360 -26.98 -0.83 -4.29
C ASN A 360 -26.99 -0.81 -2.76
N LEU A 361 -27.63 0.23 -2.19
CA LEU A 361 -27.65 0.49 -0.75
C LEU A 361 -29.09 0.53 -0.27
N ASN A 362 -29.32 -0.01 0.92
CA ASN A 362 -30.61 0.04 1.58
C ASN A 362 -30.45 0.73 2.93
N PHE A 363 -31.17 1.82 3.14
CA PHE A 363 -31.18 2.58 4.38
C PHE A 363 -32.53 2.48 5.06
N TYR A 364 -32.49 2.56 6.39
CA TYR A 364 -33.64 2.68 7.27
C TYR A 364 -33.47 3.94 8.11
N SER A 365 -34.48 4.80 8.10
CA SER A 365 -34.48 6.01 8.94
C SER A 365 -35.06 5.72 10.31
N ARG A 366 -34.43 6.29 11.34
CA ARG A 366 -34.98 6.39 12.68
C ARG A 366 -35.14 7.87 13.03
N VAL A 367 -36.35 8.32 13.18
CA VAL A 367 -36.67 9.71 13.60
C VAL A 367 -36.64 9.75 15.12
N GLY A 368 -35.92 10.72 15.70
CA GLY A 368 -35.87 10.93 17.16
C GLY A 368 -37.24 11.27 17.75
N ARG A 369 -37.34 11.18 19.10
CA ARG A 369 -38.60 11.42 19.84
C ARG A 369 -39.16 12.86 19.77
N GLN A 370 -38.43 13.80 19.17
CA GLN A 370 -38.98 15.15 18.93
C GLN A 370 -39.73 15.16 17.60
N GLN A 371 -41.00 15.53 17.68
CA GLN A 371 -41.93 15.57 16.58
C GLN A 371 -41.46 16.44 15.42
N ILE A 372 -40.85 15.80 14.39
CA ILE A 372 -40.72 16.43 13.08
C ILE A 372 -41.91 15.92 12.26
N VAL A 373 -42.86 16.78 12.01
CA VAL A 373 -43.96 16.53 11.07
C VAL A 373 -43.34 16.57 9.67
N ILE A 374 -43.11 15.40 9.09
CA ILE A 374 -42.75 15.30 7.66
C ILE A 374 -44.03 15.39 6.86
N PRO A 375 -44.28 16.46 6.08
CA PRO A 375 -45.62 16.76 5.50
C PRO A 375 -46.16 15.70 4.56
N ILE A 376 -45.31 14.92 3.91
CA ILE A 376 -45.72 13.97 2.84
C ILE A 376 -46.24 12.63 3.40
N ILE A 377 -46.01 12.32 4.68
CA ILE A 377 -46.33 10.99 5.24
C ILE A 377 -47.74 10.94 5.85
N ASN A 378 -48.44 12.07 5.95
CA ASN A 378 -49.74 12.16 6.66
C ASN A 378 -50.91 11.44 6.00
N ALA A 379 -50.79 10.92 4.79
CA ALA A 379 -51.97 10.40 4.06
C ALA A 379 -52.17 8.87 4.19
N VAL A 380 -51.17 8.07 4.61
CA VAL A 380 -51.22 6.60 4.45
C VAL A 380 -50.78 5.77 5.64
N LEU A 381 -50.22 6.36 6.72
CA LEU A 381 -49.57 5.58 7.80
C LEU A 381 -50.29 5.68 9.15
N THR A 382 -50.55 4.53 9.80
CA THR A 382 -50.96 4.42 11.22
C THR A 382 -49.83 4.87 12.17
N GLU A 383 -50.15 5.33 13.38
CA GLU A 383 -49.20 6.03 14.29
C GLU A 383 -47.91 5.26 14.62
N ALA A 384 -47.94 3.93 14.61
CA ALA A 384 -46.75 3.10 14.88
C ALA A 384 -45.76 2.98 13.71
N SER A 385 -46.22 3.15 12.47
CA SER A 385 -45.42 3.01 11.26
C SER A 385 -44.88 4.34 10.71
N LYS A 386 -45.27 5.47 11.32
CA LYS A 386 -44.80 6.83 10.88
C LYS A 386 -43.34 7.13 11.14
N SER A 387 -42.63 6.27 11.84
CA SER A 387 -41.21 6.50 12.24
C SER A 387 -40.17 5.72 11.46
N LEU A 388 -40.59 4.86 10.51
CA LEU A 388 -39.62 4.03 9.75
C LEU A 388 -39.86 4.17 8.25
N LEU A 389 -38.83 4.58 7.55
CA LEU A 389 -38.79 4.71 6.09
C LEU A 389 -37.64 3.87 5.55
N GLN A 390 -37.93 3.00 4.58
CA GLN A 390 -36.86 2.32 3.82
C GLN A 390 -36.51 3.16 2.58
N ILE A 391 -35.23 3.34 2.36
CA ILE A 391 -34.69 4.10 1.24
C ILE A 391 -33.73 3.17 0.50
N GLU A 392 -34.04 2.88 -0.75
CA GLU A 392 -33.15 2.17 -1.64
C GLU A 392 -32.37 3.16 -2.51
N VAL A 393 -31.06 2.99 -2.61
CA VAL A 393 -30.20 3.81 -3.46
C VAL A 393 -29.47 2.91 -4.43
N VAL A 394 -29.65 3.15 -5.72
CA VAL A 394 -29.02 2.40 -6.81
C VAL A 394 -28.38 3.33 -7.82
N GLY A 395 -27.54 2.81 -8.70
CA GLY A 395 -26.84 3.56 -9.74
C GLY A 395 -25.35 3.67 -9.45
N THR A 396 -24.76 4.84 -9.56
CA THR A 396 -23.34 5.07 -9.25
C THR A 396 -23.18 6.08 -8.11
N VAL A 397 -22.01 6.06 -7.46
CA VAL A 397 -21.68 7.03 -6.39
C VAL A 397 -21.85 8.48 -6.86
N GLY A 398 -21.50 8.79 -8.12
CA GLY A 398 -21.61 10.12 -8.69
C GLY A 398 -23.03 10.49 -9.19
N GLN A 399 -23.87 9.50 -9.50
CA GLN A 399 -25.24 9.66 -10.01
C GLN A 399 -26.21 8.68 -9.35
N PRO A 400 -26.44 8.82 -8.03
CA PRO A 400 -27.34 7.93 -7.29
C PRO A 400 -28.80 8.20 -7.65
N ARG A 401 -29.60 7.14 -7.73
CA ARG A 401 -31.05 7.17 -7.86
C ARG A 401 -31.66 6.62 -6.58
N VAL A 402 -32.61 7.35 -6.01
CA VAL A 402 -33.18 7.02 -4.71
C VAL A 402 -34.68 6.67 -4.87
N ASN A 403 -35.04 5.50 -4.38
CA ASN A 403 -36.43 5.05 -4.25
C ASN A 403 -36.79 4.99 -2.75
N SER A 404 -38.00 5.38 -2.37
CA SER A 404 -38.45 5.26 -0.98
C SER A 404 -39.76 4.48 -0.92
N THR A 405 -39.85 3.58 0.05
CA THR A 405 -41.06 2.78 0.30
C THR A 405 -41.41 2.87 1.78
N ALA A 406 -42.67 3.13 2.09
CA ALA A 406 -43.18 3.08 3.45
C ALA A 406 -43.52 1.63 3.83
N PHE A 407 -43.12 1.17 5.01
CA PHE A 407 -43.32 -0.22 5.45
C PHE A 407 -44.67 -0.41 6.13
N PRO A 408 -45.48 -1.43 5.71
CA PRO A 408 -46.72 -1.82 6.39
C PRO A 408 -46.54 -2.86 7.52
N GLU A 409 -45.49 -3.68 7.54
CA GLU A 409 -45.36 -4.81 8.50
C GLU A 409 -43.93 -4.90 9.07
N LEU A 410 -43.85 -4.80 10.40
CA LEU A 410 -42.59 -4.43 11.10
C LEU A 410 -41.94 -5.52 11.96
N ASP A 411 -42.62 -6.62 12.30
CA ASP A 411 -42.15 -7.43 13.46
C ASP A 411 -41.01 -8.40 13.21
N GLY A 412 -40.74 -8.83 11.99
CA GLY A 412 -39.71 -9.85 11.75
C GLY A 412 -38.39 -9.35 11.13
N ALA A 413 -38.42 -8.23 10.41
CA ALA A 413 -37.24 -7.71 9.71
C ALA A 413 -36.37 -6.82 10.62
N MET A 414 -37.00 -6.10 11.53
CA MET A 414 -36.31 -5.18 12.44
C MET A 414 -35.52 -5.90 13.52
N GLU A 415 -36.03 -7.02 14.03
CA GLU A 415 -35.32 -7.84 15.03
C GLU A 415 -34.02 -8.43 14.44
N ARG A 416 -34.04 -8.82 13.17
CA ARG A 416 -32.85 -9.29 12.45
C ARG A 416 -31.83 -8.19 12.17
N ILE A 417 -32.28 -6.97 11.86
CA ILE A 417 -31.43 -5.83 11.63
C ILE A 417 -30.81 -5.32 12.93
N LEU A 418 -31.59 -5.19 13.99
CA LEU A 418 -31.10 -4.75 15.30
C LEU A 418 -30.14 -5.77 15.93
N LYS A 419 -30.37 -7.06 15.75
CA LYS A 419 -29.48 -8.13 16.20
C LYS A 419 -28.12 -8.14 15.47
N ASN A 420 -28.09 -7.67 14.22
CA ASN A 420 -26.85 -7.49 13.45
C ASN A 420 -26.16 -6.14 13.74
N LEU A 421 -26.86 -5.20 14.36
CA LEU A 421 -26.38 -3.85 14.73
C LEU A 421 -25.88 -3.78 16.18
N GLU A 422 -26.05 -4.84 16.99
CA GLU A 422 -25.37 -4.89 18.28
C GLU A 422 -23.86 -4.70 18.06
N PRO A 423 -23.26 -3.73 18.75
CA PRO A 423 -21.84 -3.47 18.58
C PRO A 423 -21.09 -4.75 18.99
N ARG A 424 -20.53 -5.46 18.02
CA ARG A 424 -19.38 -6.31 18.33
C ARG A 424 -18.35 -5.34 18.88
N ILE A 425 -18.21 -5.34 20.20
CA ILE A 425 -17.19 -4.59 20.93
C ILE A 425 -15.89 -4.87 20.19
N ALA A 426 -15.45 -3.93 19.40
CA ALA A 426 -14.14 -3.98 18.78
C ALA A 426 -13.17 -4.06 19.97
N SER A 427 -12.53 -5.20 20.13
CA SER A 427 -11.46 -5.36 21.11
C SER A 427 -10.50 -4.20 20.91
N PRO A 428 -10.14 -3.43 21.95
CA PRO A 428 -9.22 -2.33 21.81
C PRO A 428 -7.94 -2.88 21.20
N ILE A 429 -7.43 -2.18 20.20
CA ILE A 429 -6.10 -2.44 19.66
C ILE A 429 -5.15 -2.31 20.85
N ARG A 430 -4.73 -3.44 21.42
CA ARG A 430 -3.63 -3.47 22.37
C ARG A 430 -2.38 -3.11 21.58
N ASP A 431 -1.90 -1.92 21.84
CA ASP A 431 -0.55 -1.55 21.47
C ASP A 431 0.41 -2.57 22.09
N GLY A 432 1.09 -3.29 21.23
CA GLY A 432 2.33 -4.01 21.52
C GLY A 432 2.23 -5.10 22.57
N GLN A 433 2.02 -6.32 22.12
CA GLN A 433 2.78 -7.52 22.51
C GLN A 433 2.14 -8.76 21.87
N GLY A 434 2.94 -9.48 21.09
CA GLY A 434 2.58 -10.80 20.60
C GLY A 434 2.53 -10.93 19.08
N ALA A 435 3.70 -11.00 18.44
CA ALA A 435 3.86 -11.55 17.11
C ALA A 435 3.51 -13.06 17.15
N GLY A 436 2.25 -13.38 17.00
CA GLY A 436 1.79 -14.74 16.75
C GLY A 436 2.03 -15.06 15.27
N VAL A 437 3.02 -15.87 15.00
CA VAL A 437 3.24 -16.51 13.70
C VAL A 437 2.05 -17.41 13.41
N LEU A 438 1.15 -16.98 12.53
CA LEU A 438 0.11 -17.85 11.97
C LEU A 438 0.78 -18.81 10.99
N GLN A 439 1.04 -20.04 11.42
CA GLN A 439 1.33 -21.16 10.51
C GLN A 439 0.07 -21.47 9.73
N LEU A 440 0.11 -21.22 8.43
CA LEU A 440 -0.87 -21.74 7.46
C LEU A 440 -0.58 -23.23 7.23
N ARG A 441 -1.50 -24.07 7.62
CA ARG A 441 -1.66 -25.43 7.07
C ARG A 441 -2.40 -25.38 5.75
#